data_3412faad578d2f3ce49ecfdcb396a08b
#
_entry.id   3412faad578d2f3ce49ecfdcb396a08b
#
_cell.length_a   1.000
_cell.length_b   1.000
_cell.length_c   1.000
_cell.angle_alpha   90.00
_cell.angle_beta   90.00
_cell.angle_gamma   90.00
#
_symmetry.space_group_name_H-M   'P 1'
#
loop_
_entity.id
_entity.type
_entity.pdbx_description
1 polymer ?
#
loop_
_entity_poly.entity_id
_entity_poly.type
_entity_poly.pdbx_seq_one_letter_code
_entity_poly.pdbx_strand_id
1 'polypeptide(L)'
;MVLGFTSIVLNLTNLIPVKPINGGHIAEAISPIICYIGLPFILYLLISINSLKGKISLFIVLEMGIYEIYNFTRKYKNNSYFKLDKSSRIEFIVIYGIMLVSLAVSGIYLYTLFDFNELFQSILRYK
;
A
#
# COMPACT_ATOMS: atom_id res chain seq x y z
N MET A 1 -1.92 13.44 18.20
CA MET A 1 -2.94 12.44 17.85
C MET A 1 -3.23 12.37 16.35
N VAL A 2 -3.52 13.48 15.69
CA VAL A 2 -3.61 13.54 14.20
C VAL A 2 -2.35 12.97 13.55
N LEU A 3 -1.17 13.28 14.09
CA LEU A 3 0.12 12.78 13.60
C LEU A 3 0.21 11.24 13.67
N GLY A 4 -0.28 10.62 14.73
CA GLY A 4 -0.27 9.15 14.88
C GLY A 4 -1.15 8.47 13.83
N PHE A 5 -2.37 8.97 13.62
CA PHE A 5 -3.28 8.45 12.61
C PHE A 5 -2.71 8.64 11.20
N THR A 6 -2.20 9.84 10.90
CA THR A 6 -1.56 10.13 9.62
C THR A 6 -0.37 9.20 9.36
N SER A 7 0.45 8.96 10.40
CA SER A 7 1.58 8.04 10.31
C SER A 7 1.14 6.61 9.98
N ILE A 8 0.08 6.11 10.62
CA ILE A 8 -0.45 4.77 10.33
C ILE A 8 -0.98 4.69 8.90
N VAL A 9 -1.74 5.68 8.45
CA VAL A 9 -2.27 5.73 7.09
C VAL A 9 -1.13 5.75 6.07
N LEU A 10 -0.09 6.56 6.30
CA LEU A 10 1.10 6.61 5.43
C LEU A 10 1.83 5.27 5.38
N ASN A 11 1.99 4.59 6.52
CA ASN A 11 2.64 3.28 6.55
C ASN A 11 1.78 2.21 5.87
N LEU A 12 0.47 2.22 6.05
CA LEU A 12 -0.44 1.33 5.33
C LEU A 12 -0.38 1.55 3.82
N THR A 13 -0.36 2.80 3.38
CA THR A 13 -0.21 3.11 1.95
C THR A 13 1.14 2.66 1.40
N ASN A 14 2.21 2.78 2.19
CA ASN A 14 3.54 2.30 1.82
C ASN A 14 3.63 0.77 1.73
N LEU A 15 2.72 0.03 2.36
CA LEU A 15 2.64 -1.43 2.26
C LEU A 15 1.83 -1.92 1.06
N ILE A 16 1.16 -1.04 0.32
CA ILE A 16 0.44 -1.45 -0.90
C ILE A 16 1.42 -2.13 -1.86
N PRO A 17 1.11 -3.36 -2.32
CA PRO A 17 2.04 -4.16 -3.11
C PRO A 17 2.10 -3.71 -4.58
N VAL A 18 2.40 -2.43 -4.80
CA VAL A 18 2.55 -1.83 -6.13
C VAL A 18 3.77 -0.95 -6.15
N LYS A 19 4.64 -1.13 -7.12
CA LYS A 19 5.75 -0.20 -7.37
C LYS A 19 5.21 1.13 -7.93
N PRO A 20 5.79 2.26 -7.59
CA PRO A 20 7.05 2.49 -6.87
C PRO A 20 6.94 2.52 -5.34
N ILE A 21 5.84 2.06 -4.77
CA ILE A 21 5.61 2.05 -3.32
C ILE A 21 6.46 0.94 -2.67
N ASN A 22 6.87 1.13 -1.42
CA ASN A 22 7.76 0.21 -0.69
C ASN A 22 7.21 -1.22 -0.63
N GLY A 23 5.90 -1.38 -0.47
CA GLY A 23 5.24 -2.68 -0.50
C GLY A 23 5.41 -3.43 -1.82
N GLY A 24 5.54 -2.72 -2.94
CA GLY A 24 5.81 -3.32 -4.24
C GLY A 24 7.18 -4.00 -4.32
N HIS A 25 8.21 -3.44 -3.69
CA HIS A 25 9.54 -4.06 -3.64
C HIS A 25 9.55 -5.34 -2.80
N ILE A 26 8.81 -5.35 -1.69
CA ILE A 26 8.65 -6.55 -0.85
C ILE A 26 7.83 -7.61 -1.60
N ALA A 27 6.73 -7.20 -2.23
CA ALA A 27 5.87 -8.08 -3.00
C ALA A 27 6.61 -8.74 -4.18
N GLU A 28 7.50 -8.00 -4.86
CA GLU A 28 8.35 -8.51 -5.91
C GLU A 28 9.28 -9.62 -5.41
N ALA A 29 9.87 -9.44 -4.22
CA ALA A 29 10.74 -10.43 -3.61
C ALA A 29 9.99 -11.74 -3.28
N ILE A 30 8.70 -11.65 -2.94
CA ILE A 30 7.86 -12.81 -2.62
C ILE A 30 7.35 -13.48 -3.90
N SER A 31 6.66 -12.74 -4.73
CA SER A 31 6.10 -13.23 -5.99
C SER A 31 5.60 -12.05 -6.86
N PRO A 32 5.88 -12.06 -8.16
CA PRO A 32 5.34 -11.06 -9.07
C PRO A 32 3.80 -11.03 -9.11
N ILE A 33 3.16 -12.16 -8.80
CA ILE A 33 1.70 -12.29 -8.79
C ILE A 33 1.07 -11.34 -7.77
N ILE A 34 1.73 -11.11 -6.62
CA ILE A 34 1.23 -10.22 -5.57
C ILE A 34 1.13 -8.77 -6.07
N CYS A 35 2.07 -8.34 -6.90
CA CYS A 35 2.03 -7.01 -7.50
C CYS A 35 0.81 -6.82 -8.41
N TYR A 36 0.34 -7.88 -9.08
CA TYR A 36 -0.87 -7.83 -9.89
C TYR A 36 -2.14 -7.64 -9.05
N ILE A 37 -2.15 -8.10 -7.80
CA ILE A 37 -3.28 -7.91 -6.87
C ILE A 37 -3.36 -6.46 -6.40
N GLY A 38 -2.23 -5.78 -6.27
CA GLY A 38 -2.19 -4.37 -5.87
C GLY A 38 -2.80 -3.41 -6.88
N LEU A 39 -2.72 -3.72 -8.18
CA LEU A 39 -3.27 -2.86 -9.23
C LEU A 39 -4.80 -2.68 -9.15
N PRO A 40 -5.63 -3.74 -9.06
CA PRO A 40 -7.07 -3.59 -8.86
C PRO A 40 -7.44 -2.81 -7.61
N PHE A 41 -6.63 -2.95 -6.54
CA PHE A 41 -6.84 -2.20 -5.31
C PHE A 41 -6.63 -0.68 -5.50
N ILE A 42 -5.57 -0.28 -6.20
CA ILE A 42 -5.35 1.14 -6.54
C ILE A 42 -6.47 1.66 -7.46
N LEU A 43 -6.92 0.85 -8.41
CA LEU A 43 -8.01 1.20 -9.31
C LEU A 43 -9.32 1.42 -8.54
N TYR A 44 -9.61 0.57 -7.56
CA TYR A 44 -10.74 0.75 -6.65
C TYR A 44 -10.64 2.06 -5.85
N LEU A 45 -9.46 2.36 -5.29
CA LEU A 45 -9.23 3.61 -4.57
C LEU A 45 -9.40 4.83 -5.48
N LEU A 46 -8.95 4.75 -6.72
CA LEU A 46 -9.08 5.84 -7.71
C LEU A 46 -10.53 6.17 -8.02
N ILE A 47 -11.40 5.16 -8.07
CA ILE A 47 -12.84 5.34 -8.26
C ILE A 47 -13.49 5.90 -6.98
N SER A 48 -13.05 5.44 -5.81
CA SER A 48 -13.64 5.80 -4.51
C SER A 48 -13.30 7.22 -4.06
N ILE A 49 -12.17 7.77 -4.49
CA ILE A 49 -11.75 9.12 -4.09
C ILE A 49 -12.43 10.18 -4.95
N ASN A 50 -13.12 11.13 -4.29
CA ASN A 50 -13.78 12.26 -4.96
C ASN A 50 -12.83 13.46 -5.21
N SER A 51 -11.69 13.53 -4.53
CA SER A 51 -10.72 14.62 -4.66
C SER A 51 -9.96 14.55 -5.97
N LEU A 52 -10.00 15.63 -6.77
CA LEU A 52 -9.27 15.71 -8.04
C LEU A 52 -7.75 15.53 -7.85
N LYS A 53 -7.18 16.16 -6.81
CA LYS A 53 -5.74 16.02 -6.48
C LYS A 53 -5.37 14.58 -6.12
N GLY A 54 -6.23 13.91 -5.35
CA GLY A 54 -6.05 12.50 -5.00
C GLY A 54 -6.12 11.59 -6.23
N LYS A 55 -7.04 11.83 -7.14
CA LYS A 55 -7.16 11.08 -8.40
C LYS A 55 -5.91 11.21 -9.26
N ILE A 56 -5.38 12.41 -9.43
CA ILE A 56 -4.16 12.64 -10.23
C ILE A 56 -2.98 11.90 -9.62
N SER A 57 -2.80 12.00 -8.30
CA SER A 57 -1.71 11.30 -7.60
C SER A 57 -1.81 9.77 -7.75
N LEU A 58 -3.00 9.20 -7.56
CA LEU A 58 -3.21 7.76 -7.73
C LEU A 58 -3.05 7.30 -9.19
N PHE A 59 -3.43 8.14 -10.15
CA PHE A 59 -3.25 7.85 -11.56
C PHE A 59 -1.77 7.72 -11.93
N ILE A 60 -0.93 8.64 -11.42
CA ILE A 60 0.52 8.59 -11.62
C ILE A 60 1.10 7.30 -11.01
N VAL A 61 0.67 6.94 -9.79
CA VAL A 61 1.11 5.70 -9.12
C VAL A 61 0.68 4.47 -9.92
N LEU A 62 -0.53 4.48 -10.49
CA LEU A 62 -1.03 3.39 -11.32
C LEU A 62 -0.20 3.21 -12.59
N GLU A 63 0.09 4.30 -13.31
CA GLU A 63 0.92 4.26 -14.53
C GLU A 63 2.33 3.74 -14.22
N MET A 64 2.97 4.25 -13.16
CA MET A 64 4.27 3.78 -12.73
C MET A 64 4.23 2.30 -12.33
N GLY A 65 3.18 1.88 -11.62
CA GLY A 65 2.99 0.49 -11.22
C GLY A 65 2.86 -0.45 -12.42
N ILE A 66 2.07 -0.09 -13.42
CA ILE A 66 1.91 -0.88 -14.67
C ILE A 66 3.25 -0.98 -15.40
N TYR A 67 3.97 0.12 -15.55
CA TYR A 67 5.27 0.16 -16.22
C TYR A 67 6.29 -0.74 -15.52
N GLU A 68 6.37 -0.67 -14.19
CA GLU A 68 7.28 -1.50 -13.41
C GLU A 68 6.93 -2.98 -13.47
N ILE A 69 5.65 -3.34 -13.40
CA ILE A 69 5.21 -4.74 -13.54
C ILE A 69 5.56 -5.26 -14.93
N TYR A 70 5.37 -4.47 -15.97
CA TYR A 70 5.74 -4.86 -17.33
C TYR A 70 7.25 -5.13 -17.46
N ASN A 71 8.08 -4.23 -16.96
CA ASN A 71 9.54 -4.39 -16.96
C ASN A 71 9.98 -5.58 -16.11
N PHE A 72 9.35 -5.77 -14.95
CA PHE A 72 9.67 -6.88 -14.07
C PHE A 72 9.33 -8.23 -14.69
N THR A 73 8.15 -8.36 -15.28
CA THR A 73 7.72 -9.61 -15.95
C THR A 73 8.68 -9.98 -17.07
N ARG A 74 9.18 -8.98 -17.80
CA ARG A 74 10.16 -9.18 -18.86
C ARG A 74 11.52 -9.63 -18.33
N LYS A 75 12.00 -9.06 -17.22
CA LYS A 75 13.26 -9.43 -16.54
C LYS A 75 13.17 -10.79 -15.87
N TYR A 76 12.05 -11.08 -15.21
CA TYR A 76 11.82 -12.34 -14.49
C TYR A 76 11.86 -13.56 -15.42
N LYS A 77 11.40 -13.39 -16.65
CA LYS A 77 11.42 -14.45 -17.66
C LYS A 77 12.86 -14.81 -18.10
N ASN A 78 13.81 -13.88 -17.95
CA ASN A 78 15.18 -14.05 -18.47
C ASN A 78 16.26 -14.31 -17.40
N ASN A 79 15.98 -14.12 -16.07
CA ASN A 79 16.98 -14.23 -15.03
C ASN A 79 16.50 -15.09 -13.85
N SER A 80 17.25 -16.19 -13.60
CA SER A 80 17.11 -17.01 -12.39
C SER A 80 17.51 -16.29 -11.09
N TYR A 81 18.03 -15.07 -11.17
CA TYR A 81 18.55 -14.27 -10.06
C TYR A 81 17.49 -13.84 -9.03
N PHE A 82 16.23 -13.79 -9.44
CA PHE A 82 15.11 -13.36 -8.59
C PHE A 82 14.37 -14.52 -7.90
N LYS A 83 14.89 -15.75 -7.98
CA LYS A 83 14.30 -16.88 -7.27
C LYS A 83 14.84 -16.94 -5.85
N LEU A 84 14.14 -16.26 -4.95
CA LEU A 84 14.35 -16.49 -3.52
C LEU A 84 14.13 -17.96 -3.18
N ASP A 85 14.98 -18.49 -2.31
CA ASP A 85 14.79 -19.80 -1.71
C ASP A 85 13.43 -19.87 -1.00
N LYS A 86 12.82 -21.05 -1.00
CA LYS A 86 11.47 -21.26 -0.47
C LYS A 86 11.35 -20.83 1.00
N SER A 87 12.40 -21.03 1.80
CA SER A 87 12.44 -20.62 3.20
C SER A 87 12.40 -19.11 3.36
N SER A 88 13.26 -18.38 2.64
CA SER A 88 13.31 -16.92 2.68
C SER A 88 12.00 -16.27 2.20
N ARG A 89 11.34 -16.88 1.22
CA ARG A 89 10.05 -16.41 0.73
C ARG A 89 8.97 -16.51 1.81
N ILE A 90 8.93 -17.58 2.58
CA ILE A 90 7.98 -17.76 3.69
C ILE A 90 8.24 -16.73 4.77
N GLU A 91 9.49 -16.46 5.13
CA GLU A 91 9.84 -15.44 6.11
C GLU A 91 9.33 -14.05 5.68
N PHE A 92 9.54 -13.67 4.43
CA PHE A 92 9.01 -12.39 3.91
C PHE A 92 7.49 -12.32 3.96
N ILE A 93 6.77 -13.39 3.61
CA ILE A 93 5.30 -13.44 3.68
C ILE A 93 4.84 -13.24 5.12
N VAL A 94 5.46 -13.92 6.08
CA VAL A 94 5.11 -13.85 7.50
C VAL A 94 5.35 -12.44 8.03
N ILE A 95 6.52 -11.86 7.80
CA ILE A 95 6.86 -10.51 8.26
C ILE A 95 5.91 -9.48 7.66
N TYR A 96 5.65 -9.56 6.37
CA TYR A 96 4.74 -8.65 5.67
C TYR A 96 3.30 -8.77 6.19
N GLY A 97 2.84 -10.00 6.43
CA GLY A 97 1.52 -10.25 7.01
C GLY A 97 1.39 -9.69 8.42
N ILE A 98 2.41 -9.89 9.28
CA ILE A 98 2.44 -9.32 10.64
C ILE A 98 2.40 -7.79 10.59
N MET A 99 3.17 -7.16 9.72
CA MET A 99 3.18 -5.70 9.56
C MET A 99 1.81 -5.17 9.12
N LEU A 100 1.17 -5.80 8.14
CA LEU A 100 -0.17 -5.43 7.68
C LEU A 100 -1.21 -5.54 8.80
N VAL A 101 -1.23 -6.68 9.51
CA VAL A 101 -2.18 -6.91 10.60
C VAL A 101 -1.97 -5.91 11.73
N SER A 102 -0.72 -5.69 12.16
CA SER A 102 -0.41 -4.76 13.25
C SER A 102 -0.82 -3.33 12.93
N LEU A 103 -0.58 -2.87 11.71
CA LEU A 103 -0.99 -1.53 11.27
C LEU A 103 -2.51 -1.41 11.11
N ALA A 104 -3.17 -2.45 10.60
CA ALA A 104 -4.63 -2.46 10.49
C ALA A 104 -5.30 -2.41 11.87
N VAL A 105 -4.84 -3.24 12.82
CA VAL A 105 -5.35 -3.24 14.20
C VAL A 105 -5.11 -1.89 14.88
N SER A 106 -3.91 -1.32 14.74
CA SER A 106 -3.60 0.00 15.28
C SER A 106 -4.46 1.10 14.67
N GLY A 107 -4.73 1.03 13.36
CA GLY A 107 -5.60 1.97 12.67
C GLY A 107 -7.05 1.88 13.14
N ILE A 108 -7.59 0.67 13.28
CA ILE A 108 -8.95 0.43 13.81
C ILE A 108 -9.04 0.91 15.24
N TYR A 109 -8.05 0.59 16.10
CA TYR A 109 -8.02 1.02 17.49
C TYR A 109 -8.04 2.55 17.62
N LEU A 110 -7.22 3.25 16.84
CA LEU A 110 -7.24 4.70 16.80
C LEU A 110 -8.56 5.26 16.26
N TYR A 111 -9.14 4.63 15.24
CA TYR A 111 -10.44 5.02 14.70
C TYR A 111 -11.56 4.90 15.74
N THR A 112 -11.55 3.87 16.58
CA THR A 112 -12.53 3.68 17.65
C THR A 112 -12.35 4.63 18.83
N LEU A 113 -11.09 5.03 19.12
CA LEU A 113 -10.79 6.02 20.16
C LEU A 113 -11.15 7.45 19.75
N PHE A 114 -11.19 7.70 18.43
CA PHE A 114 -11.52 9.00 17.89
C PHE A 114 -12.88 8.94 17.21
N ASP A 115 -13.85 9.59 17.82
CA ASP A 115 -15.06 9.95 17.10
C ASP A 115 -14.66 10.97 16.02
N PHE A 116 -14.54 10.47 14.79
CA PHE A 116 -14.11 11.24 13.63
C PHE A 116 -14.97 12.50 13.43
N ASN A 117 -16.23 12.46 13.93
CA ASN A 117 -17.13 13.59 13.93
C ASN A 117 -16.64 14.73 14.85
N GLU A 118 -16.09 14.44 16.02
CA GLU A 118 -15.54 15.49 16.89
C GLU A 118 -14.32 16.17 16.29
N LEU A 119 -13.46 15.39 15.65
CA LEU A 119 -12.25 15.92 14.99
C LEU A 119 -12.61 16.79 13.78
N PHE A 120 -13.57 16.37 12.98
CA PHE A 120 -14.06 17.12 11.83
C PHE A 120 -14.76 18.42 12.25
N GLN A 121 -15.58 18.36 13.30
CA GLN A 121 -16.23 19.52 13.86
C GLN A 121 -15.25 20.51 14.51
N SER A 122 -14.17 20.01 15.13
CA SER A 122 -13.13 20.89 15.68
C SER A 122 -12.36 21.65 14.59
N ILE A 123 -12.08 21.00 13.46
CA ILE A 123 -11.41 21.65 12.31
C ILE A 123 -12.30 22.70 11.66
N LEU A 124 -13.61 22.46 11.57
CA LEU A 124 -14.56 23.43 11.01
C LEU A 124 -14.81 24.62 11.92
N ARG A 125 -14.65 24.48 13.23
CA ARG A 125 -14.79 25.59 14.20
C ARG A 125 -13.61 26.55 14.21
N TYR A 126 -12.46 26.16 13.68
CA TYR A 126 -11.27 27.02 13.56
C TYR A 126 -11.22 27.86 12.27
N LYS A 127 -12.26 27.81 11.47
CA LYS A 127 -12.49 28.72 10.34
C LYS A 127 -13.50 29.80 10.73
#